data_b42e2b6ac3f3666d228d4d0fc52b6928
#
_entry.id   b42e2b6ac3f3666d228d4d0fc52b6928
#
_cell.length_a   1.000
_cell.length_b   1.000
_cell.length_c   1.000
_cell.angle_alpha   90.00
_cell.angle_beta   90.00
_cell.angle_gamma   90.00
#
_symmetry.space_group_name_H-M   'P 1'
#
loop_
_entity.id
_entity.type
_entity.pdbx_description
1 polymer ?
#
loop_
_entity_poly.entity_id
_entity_poly.type
_entity_poly.pdbx_seq_one_letter_code
_entity_poly.pdbx_strand_id
1 'polypeptide(L)'
;MKKVLFCIAALCAAATGGFAQSFSAATYNVRQLNAGDDARGDGWERRLPVIASLIRYHDFDIFGAQEVFHSQLLDLLAALPGYGYTGVGRDDGAEAGEYAAVFYKKDRFQLLDSGHFWLSEEPSCPSKGWDAKYVRICCWGRFLDRESGERFWFFTLHTDHKGRRAQVESCRLVVDRIRT
;
A
#
# COMPACT_ATOMS: atom_id res chain seq x y z
N MET A 1 46.73 -49.64 -34.51
CA MET A 1 46.27 -49.29 -33.17
C MET A 1 45.71 -47.87 -33.24
N LYS A 2 44.37 -47.69 -33.28
CA LYS A 2 43.72 -46.38 -33.33
C LYS A 2 43.41 -45.91 -31.90
N LYS A 3 43.99 -44.81 -31.48
CA LYS A 3 43.71 -44.19 -30.18
C LYS A 3 42.40 -43.37 -30.32
N VAL A 4 41.34 -43.78 -29.62
CA VAL A 4 40.09 -43.05 -29.51
C VAL A 4 40.26 -42.06 -28.36
N LEU A 5 40.25 -40.75 -28.66
CA LEU A 5 40.28 -39.67 -27.69
C LEU A 5 38.84 -39.39 -27.23
N PHE A 6 38.52 -39.70 -25.98
CA PHE A 6 37.25 -39.36 -25.37
C PHE A 6 37.33 -37.89 -24.84
N CYS A 7 36.66 -36.95 -25.51
CA CYS A 7 36.43 -35.63 -24.97
C CYS A 7 35.23 -35.69 -24.03
N ILE A 8 35.47 -35.62 -22.72
CA ILE A 8 34.41 -35.40 -21.73
C ILE A 8 34.12 -33.89 -21.71
N ALA A 9 33.04 -33.48 -22.34
CA ALA A 9 32.49 -32.13 -22.18
C ALA A 9 31.80 -32.05 -20.81
N ALA A 10 32.46 -31.41 -19.84
CA ALA A 10 31.83 -31.07 -18.57
C ALA A 10 30.79 -29.97 -18.80
N LEU A 11 29.53 -30.35 -18.80
CA LEU A 11 28.42 -29.39 -18.81
C LEU A 11 28.31 -28.80 -17.41
N CYS A 12 28.94 -27.62 -17.20
CA CYS A 12 28.69 -26.83 -15.99
C CYS A 12 27.25 -26.26 -16.11
N ALA A 13 26.28 -26.98 -15.57
CA ALA A 13 24.98 -26.41 -15.28
C ALA A 13 25.19 -25.34 -14.18
N ALA A 14 25.27 -24.08 -14.60
CA ALA A 14 25.15 -22.97 -13.65
C ALA A 14 23.73 -23.06 -13.06
N ALA A 15 23.63 -23.65 -11.87
CA ALA A 15 22.45 -23.51 -11.06
C ALA A 15 22.34 -22.01 -10.69
N THR A 16 21.58 -21.26 -11.47
CA THR A 16 21.13 -19.94 -11.03
C THR A 16 20.22 -20.20 -9.85
N GLY A 17 20.80 -20.22 -8.65
CA GLY A 17 20.04 -20.22 -7.42
C GLY A 17 19.18 -18.96 -7.45
N GLY A 18 17.91 -19.11 -7.75
CA GLY A 18 16.96 -18.04 -7.59
C GLY A 18 16.90 -17.72 -6.12
N PHE A 19 17.62 -16.67 -5.70
CA PHE A 19 17.39 -16.09 -4.39
C PHE A 19 15.95 -15.59 -4.42
N ALA A 20 15.10 -16.12 -3.53
CA ALA A 20 13.76 -15.60 -3.33
C ALA A 20 13.92 -14.14 -2.91
N GLN A 21 13.63 -13.22 -3.82
CA GLN A 21 13.64 -11.80 -3.50
C GLN A 21 12.40 -11.53 -2.67
N SER A 22 12.61 -11.02 -1.46
CA SER A 22 11.56 -10.63 -0.55
C SER A 22 11.51 -9.12 -0.44
N PHE A 23 10.35 -8.57 -0.17
CA PHE A 23 10.17 -7.17 0.20
C PHE A 23 9.35 -7.06 1.47
N SER A 24 9.54 -5.97 2.19
CA SER A 24 8.80 -5.67 3.41
C SER A 24 7.51 -4.92 3.08
N ALA A 25 6.37 -5.48 3.50
CA ALA A 25 5.07 -4.86 3.36
C ALA A 25 4.47 -4.56 4.74
N ALA A 26 3.82 -3.40 4.89
CA ALA A 26 3.22 -2.98 6.15
C ALA A 26 1.84 -2.35 5.98
N THR A 27 1.10 -2.25 7.07
CA THR A 27 -0.09 -1.42 7.21
C THR A 27 0.07 -0.54 8.44
N TYR A 28 -0.26 0.75 8.30
CA TYR A 28 -0.03 1.72 9.36
C TYR A 28 -1.11 2.79 9.42
N ASN A 29 -1.99 2.71 10.41
CA ASN A 29 -2.90 3.81 10.71
C ASN A 29 -2.11 4.95 11.36
N VAL A 30 -1.93 6.05 10.65
CA VAL A 30 -1.13 7.19 11.12
C VAL A 30 -1.91 8.16 12.01
N ARG A 31 -3.21 7.92 12.19
CA ARG A 31 -4.16 8.76 12.92
C ARG A 31 -4.31 10.16 12.31
N GLN A 32 -5.50 10.49 11.96
CA GLN A 32 -5.86 11.78 11.38
C GLN A 32 -5.50 12.99 12.27
N LEU A 33 -5.38 14.14 11.64
CA LEU A 33 -5.33 15.43 12.33
C LEU A 33 -6.60 15.64 13.15
N ASN A 34 -6.48 16.03 14.40
CA ASN A 34 -7.62 16.44 15.20
C ASN A 34 -7.19 17.36 16.37
N ALA A 35 -8.03 18.36 16.65
CA ALA A 35 -7.78 19.36 17.69
C ALA A 35 -7.63 18.76 19.11
N GLY A 36 -8.22 17.59 19.37
CA GLY A 36 -8.08 16.92 20.66
C GLY A 36 -6.68 16.39 20.91
N ASP A 37 -5.98 15.95 19.88
CA ASP A 37 -4.58 15.53 19.98
C ASP A 37 -3.66 16.73 20.15
N ASP A 38 -3.92 17.81 19.40
CA ASP A 38 -3.17 19.06 19.53
C ASP A 38 -3.25 19.62 20.96
N ALA A 39 -4.47 19.64 21.52
CA ALA A 39 -4.69 20.09 22.89
C ALA A 39 -3.96 19.25 23.96
N ARG A 40 -3.69 17.97 23.69
CA ARG A 40 -2.93 17.09 24.59
C ARG A 40 -1.42 17.10 24.34
N GLY A 41 -0.98 17.82 23.32
CA GLY A 41 0.42 17.85 22.92
C GLY A 41 0.87 16.65 22.08
N ASP A 42 -0.07 15.87 21.55
CA ASP A 42 0.15 14.69 20.69
C ASP A 42 -0.23 15.00 19.23
N GLY A 43 -0.18 16.27 18.86
CA GLY A 43 -0.54 16.75 17.53
C GLY A 43 0.34 16.18 16.41
N TRP A 44 -0.09 16.43 15.18
CA TRP A 44 0.57 15.87 13.99
C TRP A 44 2.04 16.26 13.88
N GLU A 45 2.38 17.51 14.19
CA GLU A 45 3.77 18.01 14.12
C GLU A 45 4.74 17.20 15.01
N ARG A 46 4.25 16.71 16.16
CA ARG A 46 5.05 15.84 17.04
C ARG A 46 5.09 14.39 16.58
N ARG A 47 4.00 13.91 15.97
CA ARG A 47 3.89 12.53 15.50
C ARG A 47 4.64 12.28 14.19
N LEU A 48 4.64 13.23 13.26
CA LEU A 48 5.29 13.10 11.95
C LEU A 48 6.75 12.62 12.02
N PRO A 49 7.66 13.25 12.80
CA PRO A 49 9.05 12.78 12.86
C PRO A 49 9.18 11.37 13.44
N VAL A 50 8.32 10.99 14.38
CA VAL A 50 8.30 9.63 14.95
C VAL A 50 7.83 8.61 13.93
N ILE A 51 6.73 8.91 13.22
CA ILE A 51 6.19 8.06 12.15
C ILE A 51 7.22 7.89 11.03
N ALA A 52 7.82 8.98 10.55
CA ALA A 52 8.84 8.93 9.51
C ALA A 52 10.10 8.16 9.95
N SER A 53 10.50 8.29 11.23
CA SER A 53 11.62 7.53 11.79
C SER A 53 11.32 6.04 11.88
N LEU A 54 10.10 5.66 12.27
CA LEU A 54 9.65 4.28 12.33
C LEU A 54 9.66 3.65 10.93
N ILE A 55 9.11 4.35 9.93
CA ILE A 55 9.09 3.87 8.54
C ILE A 55 10.53 3.67 8.03
N ARG A 56 11.44 4.62 8.28
CA ARG A 56 12.85 4.49 7.90
C ARG A 56 13.58 3.37 8.65
N TYR A 57 13.28 3.19 9.94
CA TYR A 57 13.91 2.15 10.76
C TYR A 57 13.54 0.74 10.30
N HIS A 58 12.26 0.51 9.99
CA HIS A 58 11.79 -0.78 9.47
C HIS A 58 12.03 -0.95 7.97
N ASP A 59 12.40 0.13 7.31
CA ASP A 59 12.74 0.17 5.88
C ASP A 59 11.65 -0.47 4.99
N PHE A 60 10.39 -0.17 5.27
CA PHE A 60 9.27 -0.72 4.51
C PHE A 60 9.41 -0.40 3.03
N ASP A 61 9.30 -1.42 2.17
CA ASP A 61 9.34 -1.24 0.73
C ASP A 61 8.01 -0.70 0.19
N ILE A 62 6.89 -1.17 0.78
CA ILE A 62 5.53 -0.73 0.47
C ILE A 62 4.67 -0.77 1.73
N PHE A 63 3.81 0.23 1.92
CA PHE A 63 2.86 0.20 3.03
C PHE A 63 1.55 0.91 2.71
N GLY A 64 0.47 0.38 3.31
CA GLY A 64 -0.84 1.03 3.32
C GLY A 64 -0.95 1.96 4.54
N ALA A 65 -1.26 3.24 4.31
CA ALA A 65 -1.49 4.21 5.38
C ALA A 65 -2.99 4.55 5.46
N GLN A 66 -3.55 4.53 6.67
CA GLN A 66 -4.96 4.86 6.92
C GLN A 66 -5.05 6.13 7.76
N GLU A 67 -6.22 6.79 7.70
CA GLU A 67 -6.53 8.06 8.40
C GLU A 67 -5.61 9.22 7.98
N VAL A 68 -5.14 9.22 6.75
CA VAL A 68 -4.26 10.27 6.23
C VAL A 68 -5.10 11.38 5.60
N PHE A 69 -5.05 12.61 6.11
CA PHE A 69 -5.56 13.78 5.37
C PHE A 69 -4.54 14.24 4.32
N HIS A 70 -5.00 14.96 3.31
CA HIS A 70 -4.16 15.43 2.21
C HIS A 70 -2.91 16.18 2.69
N SER A 71 -3.04 17.07 3.68
CA SER A 71 -1.89 17.77 4.27
C SER A 71 -0.89 16.81 4.93
N GLN A 72 -1.38 15.83 5.70
CA GLN A 72 -0.51 14.81 6.32
C GLN A 72 0.22 13.94 5.25
N LEU A 73 -0.44 13.67 4.13
CA LEU A 73 0.15 12.95 3.00
C LEU A 73 1.32 13.74 2.41
N LEU A 74 1.14 15.05 2.17
CA LEU A 74 2.21 15.92 1.67
C LEU A 74 3.40 16.00 2.64
N ASP A 75 3.14 16.10 3.93
CA ASP A 75 4.16 16.11 4.98
C ASP A 75 4.94 14.79 5.04
N LEU A 76 4.23 13.65 4.91
CA LEU A 76 4.89 12.33 4.83
C LEU A 76 5.79 12.22 3.60
N LEU A 77 5.34 12.69 2.43
CA LEU A 77 6.17 12.68 1.21
C LEU A 77 7.41 13.58 1.36
N ALA A 78 7.27 14.73 1.99
CA ALA A 78 8.40 15.62 2.28
C ALA A 78 9.40 14.96 3.25
N ALA A 79 8.89 14.25 4.27
CA ALA A 79 9.73 13.53 5.23
C ALA A 79 10.34 12.23 4.67
N LEU A 80 9.75 11.65 3.62
CA LEU A 80 10.12 10.37 3.00
C LEU A 80 10.36 10.54 1.48
N PRO A 81 11.37 11.30 1.04
CA PRO A 81 11.53 11.69 -0.36
C PRO A 81 11.78 10.52 -1.32
N GLY A 82 12.22 9.35 -0.81
CA GLY A 82 12.36 8.11 -1.59
C GLY A 82 11.05 7.42 -1.93
N TYR A 83 9.94 7.82 -1.27
CA TYR A 83 8.63 7.20 -1.51
C TYR A 83 7.80 7.97 -2.55
N GLY A 84 7.01 7.20 -3.29
CA GLY A 84 5.85 7.67 -4.03
C GLY A 84 4.57 7.21 -3.33
N TYR A 85 3.43 7.66 -3.83
CA TYR A 85 2.13 7.20 -3.32
C TYR A 85 1.11 7.02 -4.44
N THR A 86 0.04 6.29 -4.13
CA THR A 86 -1.21 6.28 -4.87
C THR A 86 -2.39 6.20 -3.90
N GLY A 87 -3.52 6.78 -4.27
CA GLY A 87 -4.72 6.86 -3.47
C GLY A 87 -5.35 8.25 -3.54
N VAL A 88 -6.60 8.33 -3.08
CA VAL A 88 -7.43 9.54 -3.10
C VAL A 88 -8.18 9.70 -1.78
N GLY A 89 -8.69 10.88 -1.52
CA GLY A 89 -9.58 11.16 -0.40
C GLY A 89 -10.94 10.51 -0.57
N ARG A 90 -11.47 9.95 0.50
CA ARG A 90 -12.71 9.13 0.46
C ARG A 90 -13.98 9.94 0.20
N ASP A 91 -13.97 11.27 0.47
CA ASP A 91 -15.18 12.07 0.44
C ASP A 91 -15.52 12.59 -0.97
N ASP A 92 -14.53 12.67 -1.86
CA ASP A 92 -14.71 13.19 -3.23
C ASP A 92 -13.99 12.37 -4.32
N GLY A 93 -13.14 11.42 -3.93
CA GLY A 93 -12.28 10.70 -4.86
C GLY A 93 -11.12 11.53 -5.40
N ALA A 94 -10.77 12.62 -4.73
CA ALA A 94 -9.66 13.51 -5.03
C ALA A 94 -8.86 13.83 -3.75
N GLU A 95 -9.10 14.96 -3.11
CA GLU A 95 -8.31 15.42 -1.97
C GLU A 95 -9.08 15.48 -0.65
N ALA A 96 -10.42 15.38 -0.68
CA ALA A 96 -11.24 15.55 0.50
C ALA A 96 -11.38 14.26 1.32
N GLY A 97 -11.32 14.42 2.63
CA GLY A 97 -11.48 13.34 3.60
C GLY A 97 -10.21 12.53 3.85
N GLU A 98 -10.37 11.44 4.59
CA GLU A 98 -9.25 10.55 4.88
C GLU A 98 -8.92 9.67 3.68
N TYR A 99 -7.63 9.51 3.44
CA TYR A 99 -7.09 8.56 2.47
C TYR A 99 -6.92 7.17 3.10
N ALA A 100 -6.99 6.16 2.27
CA ALA A 100 -6.32 4.89 2.44
C ALA A 100 -5.23 4.83 1.37
N ALA A 101 -4.06 5.41 1.63
CA ALA A 101 -3.01 5.60 0.64
C ALA A 101 -2.01 4.44 0.62
N VAL A 102 -1.51 4.08 -0.55
CA VAL A 102 -0.36 3.18 -0.71
C VAL A 102 0.89 4.01 -0.89
N PHE A 103 1.88 3.84 -0.01
CA PHE A 103 3.21 4.40 -0.15
C PHE A 103 4.18 3.31 -0.57
N TYR A 104 5.11 3.62 -1.48
CA TYR A 104 6.06 2.66 -2.04
C TYR A 104 7.41 3.31 -2.34
N LYS A 105 8.51 2.59 -2.20
CA LYS A 105 9.85 3.03 -2.62
C LYS A 105 9.92 3.15 -4.14
N LYS A 106 10.22 4.34 -4.65
CA LYS A 106 10.27 4.65 -6.10
C LYS A 106 11.41 3.98 -6.84
N ASP A 107 12.51 3.71 -6.16
CA ASP A 107 13.67 3.03 -6.72
C ASP A 107 13.39 1.53 -6.92
N ARG A 108 12.65 0.92 -6.01
CA ARG A 108 12.30 -0.49 -6.07
C ARG A 108 11.07 -0.78 -6.93
N PHE A 109 10.00 -0.02 -6.77
CA PHE A 109 8.73 -0.29 -7.45
C PHE A 109 8.39 0.77 -8.49
N GLN A 110 7.89 0.30 -9.64
CA GLN A 110 7.25 1.14 -10.64
C GLN A 110 5.74 0.94 -10.54
N LEU A 111 5.01 2.01 -10.27
CA LEU A 111 3.55 2.00 -10.36
C LEU A 111 3.16 1.89 -11.84
N LEU A 112 2.44 0.82 -12.19
CA LEU A 112 1.99 0.54 -13.56
C LEU A 112 0.54 0.99 -13.78
N ASP A 113 -0.28 0.88 -12.72
CA ASP A 113 -1.70 1.19 -12.75
C ASP A 113 -2.18 1.42 -11.32
N SER A 114 -3.27 2.16 -11.15
CA SER A 114 -3.84 2.42 -9.83
C SER A 114 -5.33 2.74 -9.93
N GLY A 115 -6.02 2.56 -8.82
CA GLY A 115 -7.42 2.90 -8.75
C GLY A 115 -7.95 2.87 -7.32
N HIS A 116 -9.24 3.11 -7.25
CA HIS A 116 -9.96 3.10 -5.99
C HIS A 116 -11.40 2.70 -6.22
N PHE A 117 -12.08 2.31 -5.16
CA PHE A 117 -13.53 2.11 -5.13
C PHE A 117 -14.05 2.27 -3.71
N TRP A 118 -15.30 2.71 -3.60
CA TRP A 118 -15.93 2.86 -2.29
C TRP A 118 -16.42 1.51 -1.76
N LEU A 119 -16.29 1.33 -0.44
CA LEU A 119 -16.72 0.12 0.26
C LEU A 119 -18.21 0.22 0.59
N SER A 120 -19.02 0.08 -0.45
CA SER A 120 -20.47 0.23 -0.40
C SER A 120 -21.15 -0.58 -1.51
N GLU A 121 -22.47 -0.56 -1.52
CA GLU A 121 -23.30 -1.10 -2.60
C GLU A 121 -23.14 -0.31 -3.91
N GLU A 122 -22.62 0.94 -3.84
CA GLU A 122 -22.33 1.82 -4.97
C GLU A 122 -20.82 2.13 -5.03
N PRO A 123 -19.97 1.18 -5.47
CA PRO A 123 -18.52 1.30 -5.38
C PRO A 123 -17.91 2.38 -6.31
N SER A 124 -18.69 2.93 -7.24
CA SER A 124 -18.23 3.89 -8.25
C SER A 124 -18.25 5.35 -7.79
N CYS A 125 -18.87 5.65 -6.66
CA CYS A 125 -19.01 7.02 -6.15
C CYS A 125 -18.94 7.07 -4.62
N PRO A 126 -18.63 8.26 -4.03
CA PRO A 126 -18.64 8.45 -2.59
C PRO A 126 -19.96 8.06 -1.96
N SER A 127 -19.94 6.97 -1.19
CA SER A 127 -21.15 6.41 -0.57
C SER A 127 -20.81 5.65 0.70
N LYS A 128 -21.78 5.61 1.64
CA LYS A 128 -21.70 4.76 2.82
C LYS A 128 -22.31 3.40 2.50
N GLY A 129 -21.55 2.34 2.73
CA GLY A 129 -22.03 0.99 2.52
C GLY A 129 -22.75 0.40 3.73
N TRP A 130 -23.84 -0.32 3.48
CA TRP A 130 -24.56 -1.12 4.48
C TRP A 130 -24.91 -0.35 5.76
N ASP A 131 -24.36 -0.78 6.90
CA ASP A 131 -24.54 -0.15 8.22
C ASP A 131 -23.33 0.72 8.64
N ALA A 132 -22.47 1.12 7.68
CA ALA A 132 -21.28 1.94 7.96
C ALA A 132 -21.63 3.30 8.56
N LYS A 133 -20.84 3.73 9.54
CA LYS A 133 -20.95 5.07 10.11
C LYS A 133 -20.39 6.14 9.16
N TYR A 134 -19.31 5.83 8.47
CA TYR A 134 -18.60 6.74 7.57
C TYR A 134 -18.43 6.15 6.18
N VAL A 135 -18.22 7.01 5.21
CA VAL A 135 -17.74 6.62 3.88
C VAL A 135 -16.39 5.90 4.04
N ARG A 136 -16.23 4.79 3.34
CA ARG A 136 -15.00 3.98 3.35
C ARG A 136 -14.54 3.72 1.93
N ILE A 137 -13.23 3.69 1.75
CA ILE A 137 -12.61 3.53 0.43
C ILE A 137 -11.52 2.45 0.48
N CYS A 138 -11.35 1.76 -0.62
CA CYS A 138 -10.19 0.93 -0.92
C CYS A 138 -9.41 1.58 -2.05
N CYS A 139 -8.12 1.80 -1.85
CA CYS A 139 -7.21 2.22 -2.91
C CYS A 139 -6.23 1.09 -3.22
N TRP A 140 -5.77 1.02 -4.48
CA TRP A 140 -4.86 -0.02 -4.91
C TRP A 140 -3.86 0.51 -5.95
N GLY A 141 -2.74 -0.19 -6.04
CA GLY A 141 -1.76 -0.01 -7.11
C GLY A 141 -1.32 -1.35 -7.66
N ARG A 142 -1.05 -1.39 -8.97
CA ARG A 142 -0.34 -2.47 -9.64
C ARG A 142 1.10 -2.05 -9.84
N PHE A 143 2.01 -2.85 -9.34
CA PHE A 143 3.43 -2.54 -9.32
C PHE A 143 4.25 -3.55 -10.11
N LEU A 144 5.36 -3.07 -10.68
CA LEU A 144 6.48 -3.88 -11.12
C LEU A 144 7.59 -3.76 -10.06
N ASP A 145 7.99 -4.88 -9.48
CA ASP A 145 9.22 -4.96 -8.69
C ASP A 145 10.41 -4.97 -9.66
N ARG A 146 11.24 -3.92 -9.61
CA ARG A 146 12.39 -3.76 -10.52
C ARG A 146 13.51 -4.75 -10.23
N GLU A 147 13.55 -5.32 -9.03
CA GLU A 147 14.57 -6.29 -8.64
C GLU A 147 14.23 -7.70 -9.15
N SER A 148 12.96 -8.13 -8.99
CA SER A 148 12.53 -9.46 -9.42
C SER A 148 11.98 -9.50 -10.84
N GLY A 149 11.50 -8.37 -11.37
CA GLY A 149 10.75 -8.29 -12.61
C GLY A 149 9.28 -8.73 -12.47
N GLU A 150 8.86 -9.13 -11.29
CA GLU A 150 7.51 -9.60 -11.02
C GLU A 150 6.51 -8.46 -10.87
N ARG A 151 5.25 -8.76 -11.15
CA ARG A 151 4.14 -7.80 -11.01
C ARG A 151 3.21 -8.27 -9.93
N PHE A 152 2.75 -7.31 -9.09
CA PHE A 152 1.80 -7.58 -8.02
C PHE A 152 0.83 -6.43 -7.83
N TRP A 153 -0.28 -6.69 -7.13
CA TRP A 153 -1.23 -5.67 -6.68
C TRP A 153 -1.10 -5.48 -5.17
N PHE A 154 -1.20 -4.25 -4.74
CA PHE A 154 -1.28 -3.91 -3.32
C PHE A 154 -2.55 -3.12 -3.07
N PHE A 155 -3.38 -3.63 -2.17
CA PHE A 155 -4.64 -3.01 -1.78
C PHE A 155 -4.52 -2.48 -0.36
N THR A 156 -5.05 -1.29 -0.10
CA THR A 156 -5.16 -0.72 1.24
C THR A 156 -6.56 -0.19 1.46
N LEU A 157 -7.08 -0.43 2.63
CA LEU A 157 -8.42 -0.01 3.03
C LEU A 157 -8.47 0.29 4.52
N HIS A 158 -9.51 1.04 4.92
CA HIS A 158 -9.85 1.26 6.32
C HIS A 158 -11.32 0.92 6.51
N THR A 159 -11.62 -0.24 7.09
CA THR A 159 -12.99 -0.71 7.31
C THR A 159 -13.73 0.18 8.31
N ASP A 160 -15.05 0.14 8.31
CA ASP A 160 -15.83 0.88 9.29
C ASP A 160 -15.66 0.28 10.70
N HIS A 161 -15.59 1.13 11.71
CA HIS A 161 -15.36 0.71 13.10
C HIS A 161 -16.64 0.36 13.86
N LYS A 162 -17.82 0.62 13.30
CA LYS A 162 -19.14 0.37 13.94
C LYS A 162 -19.96 -0.67 13.19
N GLY A 163 -20.08 -0.51 11.87
CA GLY A 163 -20.90 -1.34 11.03
C GLY A 163 -20.34 -2.74 10.84
N ARG A 164 -20.84 -3.74 11.57
CA ARG A 164 -20.37 -5.12 11.45
C ARG A 164 -20.65 -5.72 10.08
N ARG A 165 -21.83 -5.42 9.52
CA ARG A 165 -22.17 -5.83 8.16
C ARG A 165 -21.25 -5.15 7.15
N ALA A 166 -21.02 -3.85 7.30
CA ALA A 166 -20.11 -3.11 6.44
C ALA A 166 -18.68 -3.68 6.47
N GLN A 167 -18.17 -4.10 7.63
CA GLN A 167 -16.86 -4.76 7.74
C GLN A 167 -16.80 -6.04 6.90
N VAL A 168 -17.78 -6.92 7.02
CA VAL A 168 -17.82 -8.21 6.32
C VAL A 168 -17.99 -7.99 4.81
N GLU A 169 -18.96 -7.18 4.42
CA GLU A 169 -19.27 -6.95 3.00
C GLU A 169 -18.16 -6.17 2.29
N SER A 170 -17.49 -5.24 2.98
CA SER A 170 -16.29 -4.57 2.46
C SER A 170 -15.19 -5.57 2.12
N CYS A 171 -14.93 -6.54 3.01
CA CYS A 171 -13.93 -7.58 2.74
C CYS A 171 -14.34 -8.47 1.55
N ARG A 172 -15.62 -8.84 1.45
CA ARG A 172 -16.14 -9.60 0.30
C ARG A 172 -15.96 -8.84 -1.01
N LEU A 173 -16.37 -7.56 -1.03
CA LEU A 173 -16.21 -6.69 -2.20
C LEU A 173 -14.76 -6.61 -2.66
N VAL A 174 -13.80 -6.43 -1.73
CA VAL A 174 -12.37 -6.39 -2.05
C VAL A 174 -11.91 -7.72 -2.63
N VAL A 175 -12.27 -8.85 -2.02
CA VAL A 175 -11.90 -10.19 -2.52
C VAL A 175 -12.47 -10.44 -3.93
N ASP A 176 -13.71 -10.03 -4.18
CA ASP A 176 -14.33 -10.19 -5.50
C ASP A 176 -13.61 -9.32 -6.55
N ARG A 177 -13.20 -8.09 -6.20
CA ARG A 177 -12.38 -7.23 -7.08
C ARG A 177 -10.97 -7.74 -7.35
N ILE A 178 -10.37 -8.49 -6.42
CA ILE A 178 -9.06 -9.13 -6.62
C ILE A 178 -9.16 -10.31 -7.60
N ARG A 179 -10.32 -10.98 -7.67
CA ARG A 179 -10.53 -12.17 -8.51
C ARG A 179 -10.91 -11.86 -9.95
N THR A 180 -11.34 -10.63 -10.23
CA THR A 180 -11.73 -10.17 -11.58
C THR A 180 -10.60 -9.45 -12.30
#